data_02687790692ad0030015e1c8fe330c43
#
_entry.id   02687790692ad0030015e1c8fe330c43
#
_cell.length_a   1.000
_cell.length_b   1.000
_cell.length_c   1.000
_cell.angle_alpha   90.00
_cell.angle_beta   90.00
_cell.angle_gamma   90.00
#
_symmetry.space_group_name_H-M   'P 1'
#
loop_
_entity.id
_entity.type
_entity.pdbx_description
1 polymer ?
#
loop_
_entity_poly.entity_id
_entity_poly.type
_entity_poly.pdbx_seq_one_letter_code
_entity_poly.pdbx_strand_id
1 'polypeptide(L)'
;MTVYVTGDVHGRAEYGASRFAFKSWPLGRTLTRDDVVIVAGDFGFVWDGSNAERYWLDWFESKPWTTCFVGGNHENHHALAGLPVREWNGGLVHEARPHVLHLMRGEVFDIAGTTVLAMGGAASNDRQYRKEGRSWWPEEMPSEEETEHCRSSLSRVGWKVDCVVTHEAPAALAEKLCRDRGREYRDDLLQRFLGELDERLGYRAWFFGHYHGDEWRDDRHRLIYRDIVPIEDAAPGSRNLLEAL
;
A
#
# COMPACT_ATOMS: atom_id res chain seq x y z
N MET A 1 2.35 -2.87 19.95
CA MET A 1 1.85 -3.14 18.59
C MET A 1 1.88 -1.84 17.80
N THR A 2 2.62 -1.80 16.72
CA THR A 2 2.84 -0.60 15.89
C THR A 2 2.60 -0.97 14.44
N VAL A 3 1.99 -0.07 13.67
CA VAL A 3 1.80 -0.19 12.23
C VAL A 3 2.83 0.67 11.52
N TYR A 4 3.60 0.06 10.63
CA TYR A 4 4.58 0.72 9.77
C TYR A 4 4.10 0.73 8.33
N VAL A 5 4.51 1.73 7.55
CA VAL A 5 4.28 1.79 6.11
C VAL A 5 5.61 1.96 5.38
N THR A 6 5.74 1.31 4.24
CA THR A 6 6.85 1.46 3.28
C THR A 6 6.31 1.40 1.86
N GLY A 7 7.11 1.80 0.87
CA GLY A 7 6.68 1.76 -0.54
C GLY A 7 7.15 0.52 -1.29
N ASP A 8 7.15 0.64 -2.57
CA ASP A 8 7.39 -0.34 -3.63
C ASP A 8 8.59 -1.27 -3.37
N VAL A 9 8.39 -2.57 -3.53
CA VAL A 9 9.43 -3.62 -3.37
C VAL A 9 9.81 -4.25 -4.70
N HIS A 10 8.87 -4.34 -5.64
CA HIS A 10 9.02 -4.84 -7.01
C HIS A 10 9.55 -6.28 -7.14
N GLY A 11 9.32 -7.14 -6.16
CA GLY A 11 9.83 -8.51 -6.21
C GLY A 11 11.35 -8.61 -6.29
N ARG A 12 12.10 -7.55 -5.93
CA ARG A 12 13.55 -7.47 -6.08
C ARG A 12 14.27 -7.58 -4.75
N ALA A 13 15.21 -8.54 -4.70
CA ALA A 13 16.02 -8.77 -3.52
C ALA A 13 16.86 -7.56 -3.12
N GLU A 14 17.62 -7.00 -4.08
CA GLU A 14 18.67 -6.02 -3.80
C GLU A 14 18.15 -4.63 -3.46
N TYR A 15 17.06 -4.21 -4.08
CA TYR A 15 16.55 -2.84 -3.94
C TYR A 15 15.26 -2.75 -3.11
N GLY A 16 14.50 -3.85 -3.03
CA GLY A 16 13.22 -3.92 -2.34
C GLY A 16 13.33 -4.65 -1.01
N ALA A 17 13.47 -5.99 -1.02
CA ALA A 17 13.45 -6.81 0.17
C ALA A 17 14.61 -6.53 1.14
N SER A 18 15.79 -6.10 0.65
CA SER A 18 16.96 -5.82 1.50
C SER A 18 16.73 -4.77 2.58
N ARG A 19 15.78 -3.84 2.39
CA ARG A 19 15.42 -2.84 3.41
C ARG A 19 14.86 -3.46 4.69
N PHE A 20 14.21 -4.63 4.60
CA PHE A 20 13.66 -5.36 5.73
C PHE A 20 14.67 -6.29 6.41
N ALA A 21 15.90 -6.35 5.91
CA ALA A 21 16.95 -7.07 6.60
C ALA A 21 17.34 -6.36 7.90
N PHE A 22 17.59 -7.10 8.97
CA PHE A 22 17.93 -6.52 10.28
C PHE A 22 19.20 -5.68 10.29
N LYS A 23 20.06 -5.82 9.26
CA LYS A 23 21.21 -4.93 9.06
C LYS A 23 20.78 -3.56 8.58
N SER A 24 19.79 -3.50 7.67
CA SER A 24 19.27 -2.25 7.10
C SER A 24 18.25 -1.59 8.02
N TRP A 25 17.46 -2.39 8.72
CA TRP A 25 16.43 -1.95 9.66
C TRP A 25 16.54 -2.69 11.00
N PRO A 26 17.45 -2.25 11.89
CA PRO A 26 17.70 -2.91 13.16
C PRO A 26 16.48 -2.98 14.09
N LEU A 27 15.61 -1.97 14.03
CA LEU A 27 14.35 -1.91 14.77
C LEU A 27 13.47 -3.13 14.50
N GLY A 28 13.50 -3.68 13.28
CA GLY A 28 12.74 -4.86 12.93
C GLY A 28 12.99 -6.09 13.82
N ARG A 29 14.14 -6.14 14.54
CA ARG A 29 14.42 -7.23 15.50
C ARG A 29 13.57 -7.17 16.76
N THR A 30 13.05 -6.01 17.10
CA THR A 30 12.27 -5.79 18.32
C THR A 30 10.78 -5.98 18.12
N LEU A 31 10.37 -6.14 16.84
CA LEU A 31 8.98 -6.32 16.47
C LEU A 31 8.50 -7.74 16.81
N THR A 32 7.17 -7.88 16.88
CA THR A 32 6.47 -9.13 17.13
C THR A 32 5.43 -9.37 16.04
N ARG A 33 4.77 -10.52 16.03
CA ARG A 33 3.69 -10.84 15.07
C ARG A 33 2.48 -9.90 15.15
N ASP A 34 2.34 -9.20 16.26
CA ASP A 34 1.31 -8.19 16.42
C ASP A 34 1.67 -6.88 15.70
N ASP A 35 2.95 -6.62 15.46
CA ASP A 35 3.37 -5.45 14.69
C ASP A 35 3.18 -5.71 13.19
N VAL A 36 2.77 -4.68 12.46
CA VAL A 36 2.41 -4.78 11.05
C VAL A 36 3.28 -3.86 10.20
N VAL A 37 3.77 -4.35 9.08
CA VAL A 37 4.44 -3.54 8.06
C VAL A 37 3.63 -3.61 6.77
N ILE A 38 3.09 -2.47 6.33
CA ILE A 38 2.26 -2.37 5.12
C ILE A 38 3.12 -1.83 3.97
N VAL A 39 3.17 -2.57 2.87
CA VAL A 39 3.77 -2.12 1.61
C VAL A 39 2.71 -1.42 0.77
N ALA A 40 2.95 -0.15 0.41
CA ALA A 40 2.03 0.68 -0.36
C ALA A 40 2.08 0.37 -1.87
N GLY A 41 1.86 -0.90 -2.20
CA GLY A 41 1.81 -1.44 -3.55
C GLY A 41 3.15 -1.90 -4.12
N ASP A 42 3.08 -2.54 -5.28
CA ASP A 42 4.22 -3.11 -5.99
C ASP A 42 5.09 -4.01 -5.10
N PHE A 43 4.43 -4.91 -4.35
CA PHE A 43 5.13 -5.93 -3.57
C PHE A 43 5.89 -6.90 -4.49
N GLY A 44 5.22 -7.40 -5.54
CA GLY A 44 5.82 -8.11 -6.67
C GLY A 44 6.35 -9.52 -6.37
N PHE A 45 6.07 -10.10 -5.19
CA PHE A 45 6.50 -11.45 -4.82
C PHE A 45 5.40 -12.51 -4.95
N VAL A 46 4.22 -12.17 -5.44
CA VAL A 46 3.19 -13.12 -5.84
C VAL A 46 3.07 -13.03 -7.35
N TRP A 47 3.77 -13.93 -8.07
CA TRP A 47 3.95 -13.74 -9.51
C TRP A 47 3.75 -15.01 -10.35
N ASP A 48 4.61 -16.01 -10.20
CA ASP A 48 4.68 -17.16 -11.12
C ASP A 48 4.74 -18.54 -10.43
N GLY A 49 4.68 -18.58 -9.09
CA GLY A 49 4.78 -19.79 -8.28
C GLY A 49 6.15 -20.46 -8.34
N SER A 50 7.19 -19.75 -8.78
CA SER A 50 8.56 -20.26 -8.89
C SER A 50 9.19 -20.56 -7.53
N ASN A 51 10.33 -21.28 -7.55
CA ASN A 51 11.12 -21.51 -6.35
C ASN A 51 11.66 -20.19 -5.75
N ALA A 52 11.95 -19.21 -6.60
CA ALA A 52 12.39 -17.88 -6.16
C ALA A 52 11.28 -17.14 -5.42
N GLU A 53 10.06 -17.17 -5.95
CA GLU A 53 8.88 -16.60 -5.28
C GLU A 53 8.64 -17.27 -3.93
N ARG A 54 8.61 -18.61 -3.90
CA ARG A 54 8.43 -19.36 -2.63
C ARG A 54 9.49 -18.99 -1.59
N TYR A 55 10.75 -18.92 -2.00
CA TYR A 55 11.86 -18.51 -1.12
C TYR A 55 11.62 -17.11 -0.52
N TRP A 56 11.21 -16.14 -1.32
CA TRP A 56 10.98 -14.78 -0.84
C TRP A 56 9.73 -14.66 0.04
N LEU A 57 8.65 -15.34 -0.31
CA LEU A 57 7.47 -15.39 0.55
C LEU A 57 7.79 -16.04 1.92
N ASP A 58 8.58 -17.13 1.93
CA ASP A 58 9.03 -17.78 3.16
C ASP A 58 10.00 -16.88 3.94
N TRP A 59 10.80 -16.08 3.23
CA TRP A 59 11.68 -15.10 3.87
C TRP A 59 10.89 -13.98 4.55
N PHE A 60 9.82 -13.45 3.93
CA PHE A 60 8.91 -12.51 4.58
C PHE A 60 8.15 -13.17 5.73
N GLU A 61 7.68 -14.40 5.55
CA GLU A 61 7.06 -15.19 6.63
C GLU A 61 7.99 -15.39 7.84
N SER A 62 9.29 -15.47 7.63
CA SER A 62 10.27 -15.61 8.72
C SER A 62 10.49 -14.35 9.55
N LYS A 63 9.91 -13.20 9.15
CA LYS A 63 10.04 -11.94 9.90
C LYS A 63 9.26 -11.99 11.21
N PRO A 64 9.69 -11.29 12.26
CA PRO A 64 8.95 -11.29 13.53
C PRO A 64 7.63 -10.49 13.48
N TRP A 65 7.37 -9.72 12.43
CA TRP A 65 6.13 -8.96 12.22
C TRP A 65 5.22 -9.60 11.17
N THR A 66 3.99 -9.11 11.04
CA THR A 66 3.10 -9.43 9.92
C THR A 66 3.35 -8.45 8.77
N THR A 67 3.65 -8.96 7.57
CA THR A 67 3.81 -8.16 6.35
C THR A 67 2.47 -8.10 5.61
N CYS A 68 1.95 -6.90 5.41
CA CYS A 68 0.78 -6.65 4.58
C CYS A 68 1.17 -5.87 3.33
N PHE A 69 0.38 -5.93 2.27
CA PHE A 69 0.58 -5.09 1.09
C PHE A 69 -0.74 -4.81 0.38
N VAL A 70 -0.86 -3.65 -0.24
CA VAL A 70 -1.90 -3.38 -1.24
C VAL A 70 -1.37 -3.74 -2.63
N GLY A 71 -2.23 -4.04 -3.60
CA GLY A 71 -1.78 -4.28 -4.97
C GLY A 71 -1.28 -2.98 -5.63
N GLY A 72 -0.27 -3.10 -6.50
CA GLY A 72 0.18 -2.03 -7.39
C GLY A 72 -0.02 -2.39 -8.86
N ASN A 73 0.67 -1.72 -9.77
CA ASN A 73 0.66 -2.08 -11.19
C ASN A 73 1.74 -3.11 -11.58
N HIS A 74 2.68 -3.40 -10.66
CA HIS A 74 3.66 -4.47 -10.82
C HIS A 74 3.29 -5.71 -9.99
N GLU A 75 2.05 -6.17 -10.17
CA GLU A 75 1.53 -7.40 -9.55
C GLU A 75 1.01 -8.37 -10.61
N ASN A 76 1.04 -9.67 -10.31
CA ASN A 76 0.23 -10.64 -11.05
C ASN A 76 -1.14 -10.73 -10.38
N HIS A 77 -2.09 -9.92 -10.86
CA HIS A 77 -3.43 -9.83 -10.30
C HIS A 77 -4.19 -11.16 -10.36
N HIS A 78 -3.95 -12.00 -11.40
CA HIS A 78 -4.54 -13.34 -11.48
C HIS A 78 -3.97 -14.28 -10.41
N ALA A 79 -2.66 -14.19 -10.10
CA ALA A 79 -2.06 -14.98 -9.04
C ALA A 79 -2.57 -14.53 -7.66
N LEU A 80 -2.72 -13.21 -7.44
CA LEU A 80 -3.30 -12.67 -6.22
C LEU A 80 -4.73 -13.15 -6.01
N ALA A 81 -5.58 -13.05 -7.04
CA ALA A 81 -6.98 -13.49 -6.99
C ALA A 81 -7.12 -15.02 -6.77
N GLY A 82 -6.09 -15.80 -7.09
CA GLY A 82 -6.04 -17.25 -6.86
C GLY A 82 -5.64 -17.67 -5.44
N LEU A 83 -5.22 -16.75 -4.59
CA LEU A 83 -4.83 -17.04 -3.21
C LEU A 83 -6.06 -17.29 -2.31
N PRO A 84 -5.91 -18.07 -1.22
CA PRO A 84 -6.96 -18.22 -0.23
C PRO A 84 -7.39 -16.87 0.36
N VAL A 85 -8.71 -16.68 0.48
CA VAL A 85 -9.29 -15.49 1.11
C VAL A 85 -9.68 -15.82 2.56
N ARG A 86 -9.37 -14.92 3.48
CA ARG A 86 -9.84 -14.97 4.86
C ARG A 86 -10.13 -13.60 5.44
N GLU A 87 -10.87 -13.58 6.52
CA GLU A 87 -11.04 -12.38 7.33
C GLU A 87 -9.80 -12.14 8.20
N TRP A 88 -9.37 -10.88 8.30
CA TRP A 88 -8.30 -10.43 9.17
C TRP A 88 -8.54 -8.99 9.61
N ASN A 89 -8.55 -8.75 10.92
CA ASN A 89 -8.74 -7.40 11.50
C ASN A 89 -9.93 -6.61 10.93
N GLY A 90 -11.05 -7.30 10.68
CA GLY A 90 -12.31 -6.70 10.21
C GLY A 90 -12.44 -6.51 8.70
N GLY A 91 -11.42 -6.84 7.90
CA GLY A 91 -11.45 -6.82 6.45
C GLY A 91 -11.04 -8.15 5.83
N LEU A 92 -11.17 -8.28 4.51
CA LEU A 92 -10.77 -9.46 3.76
C LEU A 92 -9.34 -9.33 3.21
N VAL A 93 -8.60 -10.42 3.27
CA VAL A 93 -7.23 -10.51 2.76
C VAL A 93 -7.05 -11.76 1.90
N HIS A 94 -6.14 -11.67 0.92
CA HIS A 94 -5.58 -12.87 0.30
C HIS A 94 -4.36 -13.31 1.11
N GLU A 95 -4.28 -14.60 1.46
CA GLU A 95 -3.20 -15.17 2.26
C GLU A 95 -2.12 -15.77 1.36
N ALA A 96 -1.01 -15.06 1.16
CA ALA A 96 0.17 -15.61 0.48
C ALA A 96 0.99 -16.51 1.43
N ARG A 97 1.03 -16.15 2.73
CA ARG A 97 1.52 -16.94 3.87
C ARG A 97 0.73 -16.51 5.11
N PRO A 98 0.76 -17.27 6.22
CA PRO A 98 0.03 -16.91 7.44
C PRO A 98 0.26 -15.46 7.92
N HIS A 99 1.47 -14.90 7.68
CA HIS A 99 1.84 -13.53 8.04
C HIS A 99 2.35 -12.71 6.84
N VAL A 100 1.96 -13.09 5.61
CA VAL A 100 2.16 -12.29 4.39
C VAL A 100 0.82 -12.15 3.68
N LEU A 101 0.19 -11.00 3.82
CA LEU A 101 -1.22 -10.77 3.51
C LEU A 101 -1.39 -9.67 2.47
N HIS A 102 -2.12 -9.96 1.39
CA HIS A 102 -2.60 -8.95 0.46
C HIS A 102 -3.91 -8.36 0.99
N LEU A 103 -3.89 -7.08 1.32
CA LEU A 103 -5.08 -6.34 1.75
C LEU A 103 -5.98 -6.11 0.52
N MET A 104 -7.20 -6.65 0.55
CA MET A 104 -8.11 -6.52 -0.57
C MET A 104 -8.59 -5.06 -0.73
N ARG A 105 -8.90 -4.68 -1.96
CA ARG A 105 -9.31 -3.31 -2.29
C ARG A 105 -10.60 -2.92 -1.60
N GLY A 106 -10.62 -1.71 -1.06
CA GLY A 106 -11.81 -1.13 -0.45
C GLY A 106 -12.11 -1.64 0.96
N GLU A 107 -11.26 -2.49 1.52
CA GLU A 107 -11.41 -2.96 2.89
C GLU A 107 -10.89 -1.94 3.90
N VAL A 108 -11.56 -1.89 5.05
CA VAL A 108 -11.14 -1.12 6.22
C VAL A 108 -10.75 -2.09 7.33
N PHE A 109 -9.52 -1.96 7.79
CA PHE A 109 -8.94 -2.82 8.83
C PHE A 109 -8.82 -2.06 10.15
N ASP A 110 -9.13 -2.72 11.27
CA ASP A 110 -8.79 -2.23 12.62
C ASP A 110 -7.52 -2.94 13.10
N ILE A 111 -6.39 -2.30 12.92
CA ILE A 111 -5.09 -2.84 13.32
C ILE A 111 -4.67 -2.18 14.63
N ALA A 112 -4.91 -2.88 15.75
CA ALA A 112 -4.58 -2.39 17.09
C ALA A 112 -5.24 -1.06 17.47
N GLY A 113 -6.47 -0.84 17.04
CA GLY A 113 -7.21 0.39 17.29
C GLY A 113 -6.85 1.52 16.31
N THR A 114 -6.04 1.23 15.28
CA THR A 114 -5.79 2.14 14.15
C THR A 114 -6.59 1.66 12.96
N THR A 115 -7.54 2.46 12.50
CA THR A 115 -8.35 2.14 11.32
C THR A 115 -7.63 2.52 10.04
N VAL A 116 -7.44 1.53 9.14
CA VAL A 116 -6.69 1.68 7.89
C VAL A 116 -7.57 1.32 6.70
N LEU A 117 -7.81 2.26 5.79
CA LEU A 117 -8.36 1.97 4.47
C LEU A 117 -7.25 1.48 3.55
N ALA A 118 -7.46 0.33 2.89
CA ALA A 118 -6.59 -0.20 1.86
C ALA A 118 -7.24 -0.07 0.47
N MET A 119 -6.56 0.60 -0.48
CA MET A 119 -7.03 0.71 -1.87
C MET A 119 -5.86 0.62 -2.84
N GLY A 120 -5.62 -0.58 -3.35
CA GLY A 120 -4.55 -0.85 -4.30
C GLY A 120 -4.93 -0.51 -5.75
N GLY A 121 -3.91 -0.51 -6.61
CA GLY A 121 -4.00 -0.28 -8.05
C GLY A 121 -3.24 0.95 -8.50
N ALA A 122 -2.81 0.95 -9.74
CA ALA A 122 -2.32 2.10 -10.51
C ALA A 122 -2.26 1.73 -11.99
N ALA A 123 -2.36 2.72 -12.87
CA ALA A 123 -2.23 2.49 -14.30
C ALA A 123 -0.76 2.37 -14.74
N SER A 124 -0.40 1.28 -15.42
CA SER A 124 0.93 1.12 -16.02
C SER A 124 1.16 2.08 -17.19
N ASN A 125 2.17 2.93 -17.09
CA ASN A 125 2.55 3.86 -18.15
C ASN A 125 3.24 3.19 -19.34
N ASP A 126 3.74 1.97 -19.16
CA ASP A 126 4.52 1.20 -20.13
C ASP A 126 3.78 -0.03 -20.66
N ARG A 127 2.45 -0.11 -20.46
CA ARG A 127 1.61 -1.26 -20.86
C ARG A 127 1.76 -1.64 -22.35
N GLN A 128 2.05 -0.67 -23.23
CA GLN A 128 2.29 -0.91 -24.66
C GLN A 128 3.53 -1.79 -24.92
N TYR A 129 4.46 -1.90 -23.97
CA TYR A 129 5.65 -2.74 -24.03
C TYR A 129 5.49 -4.04 -23.27
N ARG A 130 4.34 -4.24 -22.60
CA ARG A 130 4.04 -5.40 -21.78
C ARG A 130 3.07 -6.35 -22.51
N LYS A 131 2.95 -7.56 -22.00
CA LYS A 131 2.04 -8.58 -22.53
C LYS A 131 0.96 -8.88 -21.50
N GLU A 132 -0.31 -8.70 -21.91
CA GLU A 132 -1.47 -9.02 -21.09
C GLU A 132 -1.47 -10.48 -20.63
N GLY A 133 -1.83 -10.71 -19.37
CA GLY A 133 -1.84 -12.02 -18.73
C GLY A 133 -0.45 -12.61 -18.44
N ARG A 134 0.62 -11.84 -18.67
CA ARG A 134 1.99 -12.30 -18.43
C ARG A 134 2.87 -11.29 -17.70
N SER A 135 2.79 -10.03 -18.04
CA SER A 135 3.57 -8.95 -17.45
C SER A 135 2.75 -7.68 -17.20
N TRP A 136 1.47 -7.73 -17.54
CA TRP A 136 0.47 -6.71 -17.32
C TRP A 136 -0.92 -7.35 -17.27
N TRP A 137 -1.80 -6.79 -16.46
CA TRP A 137 -3.18 -7.23 -16.29
C TRP A 137 -4.11 -6.01 -16.24
N PRO A 138 -5.28 -6.01 -16.93
CA PRO A 138 -6.28 -4.95 -16.82
C PRO A 138 -6.74 -4.70 -15.38
N GLU A 139 -6.69 -5.74 -14.54
CA GLU A 139 -7.04 -5.74 -13.13
C GLU A 139 -6.06 -4.94 -12.27
N GLU A 140 -4.99 -4.35 -12.86
CA GLU A 140 -4.21 -3.32 -12.15
C GLU A 140 -5.10 -2.12 -11.77
N MET A 141 -6.14 -1.86 -12.57
CA MET A 141 -7.18 -0.87 -12.27
C MET A 141 -8.34 -1.53 -11.50
N PRO A 142 -8.89 -0.87 -10.48
CA PRO A 142 -10.05 -1.39 -9.78
C PRO A 142 -11.29 -1.42 -10.68
N SER A 143 -12.14 -2.42 -10.47
CA SER A 143 -13.46 -2.49 -11.09
C SER A 143 -14.43 -1.49 -10.43
N GLU A 144 -15.58 -1.27 -11.09
CA GLU A 144 -16.66 -0.48 -10.50
C GLU A 144 -17.21 -1.13 -9.22
N GLU A 145 -17.25 -2.46 -9.17
CA GLU A 145 -17.68 -3.23 -7.99
C GLU A 145 -16.73 -3.03 -6.81
N GLU A 146 -15.41 -3.00 -7.05
CA GLU A 146 -14.40 -2.74 -6.01
C GLU A 146 -14.48 -1.30 -5.49
N THR A 147 -14.73 -0.32 -6.36
CA THR A 147 -14.91 1.09 -5.92
C THR A 147 -16.21 1.28 -5.14
N GLU A 148 -17.29 0.61 -5.51
CA GLU A 148 -18.55 0.66 -4.77
C GLU A 148 -18.45 -0.09 -3.44
N HIS A 149 -17.75 -1.23 -3.41
CA HIS A 149 -17.41 -1.93 -2.18
C HIS A 149 -16.64 -1.00 -1.21
N CYS A 150 -15.67 -0.25 -1.71
CA CYS A 150 -14.93 0.73 -0.91
C CYS A 150 -15.87 1.80 -0.30
N ARG A 151 -16.78 2.38 -1.10
CA ARG A 151 -17.77 3.33 -0.59
C ARG A 151 -18.66 2.71 0.48
N SER A 152 -19.08 1.47 0.28
CA SER A 152 -19.90 0.72 1.24
C SER A 152 -19.14 0.48 2.55
N SER A 153 -17.87 0.07 2.48
CA SER A 153 -17.00 -0.12 3.64
C SER A 153 -16.81 1.18 4.43
N LEU A 154 -16.54 2.28 3.73
CA LEU A 154 -16.41 3.60 4.34
C LEU A 154 -17.73 4.09 4.98
N SER A 155 -18.86 3.80 4.36
CA SER A 155 -20.16 4.12 4.94
C SER A 155 -20.39 3.44 6.27
N ARG A 156 -19.94 2.18 6.44
CA ARG A 156 -20.05 1.41 7.70
C ARG A 156 -19.26 2.04 8.84
N VAL A 157 -18.16 2.72 8.54
CA VAL A 157 -17.31 3.43 9.52
C VAL A 157 -17.55 4.94 9.55
N GLY A 158 -18.66 5.41 8.97
CA GLY A 158 -19.05 6.82 8.99
C GLY A 158 -18.10 7.74 8.20
N TRP A 159 -17.45 7.25 7.15
CA TRP A 159 -16.50 7.99 6.32
C TRP A 159 -15.35 8.58 7.14
N LYS A 160 -14.84 7.83 8.10
CA LYS A 160 -13.72 8.23 8.95
C LYS A 160 -12.79 7.05 9.22
N VAL A 161 -11.50 7.24 8.95
CA VAL A 161 -10.43 6.29 9.26
C VAL A 161 -9.21 7.05 9.80
N ASP A 162 -8.28 6.38 10.46
CA ASP A 162 -7.04 7.03 10.90
C ASP A 162 -6.08 7.22 9.76
N CYS A 163 -5.98 6.22 8.86
CA CYS A 163 -5.01 6.20 7.80
C CYS A 163 -5.57 5.61 6.51
N VAL A 164 -5.03 6.10 5.39
CA VAL A 164 -5.28 5.54 4.05
C VAL A 164 -3.95 5.04 3.48
N VAL A 165 -3.96 3.82 2.93
CA VAL A 165 -2.80 3.25 2.21
C VAL A 165 -3.26 2.88 0.81
N THR A 166 -2.67 3.54 -0.19
CA THR A 166 -2.93 3.26 -1.61
C THR A 166 -1.61 3.01 -2.35
N HIS A 167 -1.66 2.60 -3.61
CA HIS A 167 -0.48 2.64 -4.47
C HIS A 167 -0.46 3.92 -5.29
N GLU A 168 -1.57 4.27 -5.92
CA GLU A 168 -1.75 5.51 -6.68
C GLU A 168 -2.10 6.70 -5.75
N ALA A 169 -1.88 7.91 -6.23
CA ALA A 169 -2.23 9.16 -5.56
C ALA A 169 -3.60 9.71 -6.00
N PRO A 170 -4.28 10.53 -5.17
CA PRO A 170 -5.42 11.33 -5.61
C PRO A 170 -5.09 12.23 -6.81
N ALA A 171 -6.07 12.47 -7.71
CA ALA A 171 -5.87 13.16 -9.00
C ALA A 171 -5.10 14.48 -8.89
N ALA A 172 -5.50 15.37 -7.98
CA ALA A 172 -4.85 16.68 -7.80
C ALA A 172 -3.39 16.55 -7.37
N LEU A 173 -3.08 15.54 -6.56
CA LEU A 173 -1.72 15.26 -6.10
C LEU A 173 -0.88 14.62 -7.19
N ALA A 174 -1.45 13.67 -7.96
CA ALA A 174 -0.81 13.05 -9.12
C ALA A 174 -0.44 14.09 -10.18
N GLU A 175 -1.37 15.03 -10.48
CA GLU A 175 -1.11 16.15 -11.39
C GLU A 175 0.06 17.02 -10.92
N LYS A 176 0.07 17.37 -9.62
CA LYS A 176 1.17 18.15 -9.03
C LYS A 176 2.50 17.42 -9.12
N LEU A 177 2.53 16.10 -8.81
CA LEU A 177 3.73 15.26 -8.92
C LEU A 177 4.27 15.19 -10.35
N CYS A 178 3.38 15.02 -11.35
CA CYS A 178 3.76 15.03 -12.76
C CYS A 178 4.36 16.38 -13.16
N ARG A 179 3.71 17.48 -12.79
CA ARG A 179 4.19 18.84 -13.07
C ARG A 179 5.56 19.11 -12.43
N ASP A 180 5.75 18.78 -11.16
CA ASP A 180 7.02 18.96 -10.43
C ASP A 180 8.18 18.18 -11.08
N ARG A 181 7.85 17.07 -11.78
CA ARG A 181 8.83 16.22 -12.49
C ARG A 181 8.91 16.49 -13.99
N GLY A 182 8.24 17.53 -14.49
CA GLY A 182 8.20 17.86 -15.92
C GLY A 182 7.60 16.78 -16.81
N ARG A 183 6.65 16.01 -16.27
CA ARG A 183 5.92 14.94 -16.98
C ARG A 183 4.53 15.41 -17.37
N GLU A 184 4.04 14.89 -18.50
CA GLU A 184 2.64 15.07 -18.88
C GLU A 184 1.74 14.30 -17.90
N TYR A 185 0.72 14.97 -17.38
CA TYR A 185 -0.31 14.35 -16.55
C TYR A 185 -1.42 13.82 -17.44
N ARG A 186 -1.85 12.60 -17.15
CA ARG A 186 -3.02 11.96 -17.73
C ARG A 186 -3.78 11.31 -16.59
N ASP A 187 -4.93 11.85 -16.27
CA ASP A 187 -5.79 11.31 -15.24
C ASP A 187 -6.46 9.99 -15.68
N ASP A 188 -6.76 9.17 -14.72
CA ASP A 188 -7.50 7.93 -14.90
C ASP A 188 -8.66 7.80 -13.89
N LEU A 189 -9.43 6.73 -14.03
CA LEU A 189 -10.60 6.49 -13.18
C LEU A 189 -10.24 6.29 -11.71
N LEU A 190 -9.11 5.65 -11.43
CA LEU A 190 -8.66 5.42 -10.05
C LEU A 190 -8.23 6.73 -9.40
N GLN A 191 -7.43 7.54 -10.07
CA GLN A 191 -7.00 8.85 -9.54
C GLN A 191 -8.20 9.76 -9.22
N ARG A 192 -9.24 9.77 -10.09
CA ARG A 192 -10.48 10.50 -9.83
C ARG A 192 -11.24 9.96 -8.63
N PHE A 193 -11.34 8.63 -8.52
CA PHE A 193 -11.97 7.98 -7.37
C PHE A 193 -11.21 8.29 -6.06
N LEU A 194 -9.89 8.23 -6.07
CA LEU A 194 -9.09 8.62 -4.91
C LEU A 194 -9.23 10.11 -4.59
N GLY A 195 -9.41 10.98 -5.59
CA GLY A 195 -9.75 12.39 -5.40
C GLY A 195 -11.11 12.58 -4.71
N GLU A 196 -12.14 11.81 -5.09
CA GLU A 196 -13.42 11.78 -4.38
C GLU A 196 -13.25 11.39 -2.91
N LEU A 197 -12.43 10.38 -2.65
CA LEU A 197 -12.16 9.95 -1.27
C LEU A 197 -11.42 11.02 -0.47
N ASP A 198 -10.42 11.67 -1.06
CA ASP A 198 -9.64 12.74 -0.40
C ASP A 198 -10.52 13.93 0.03
N GLU A 199 -11.52 14.27 -0.77
CA GLU A 199 -12.46 15.35 -0.48
C GLU A 199 -13.50 15.00 0.62
N ARG A 200 -13.89 13.73 0.72
CA ARG A 200 -15.02 13.30 1.55
C ARG A 200 -14.63 12.58 2.83
N LEU A 201 -13.49 11.89 2.82
CA LEU A 201 -13.05 11.03 3.92
C LEU A 201 -12.36 11.84 5.02
N GLY A 202 -12.78 11.63 6.26
CA GLY A 202 -12.02 12.10 7.42
C GLY A 202 -10.86 11.13 7.69
N TYR A 203 -9.60 11.61 7.59
CA TYR A 203 -8.40 10.82 7.89
C TYR A 203 -7.27 11.71 8.40
N ARG A 204 -6.28 11.09 9.05
CA ARG A 204 -5.11 11.79 9.59
C ARG A 204 -3.92 11.78 8.63
N ALA A 205 -3.65 10.63 7.99
CA ALA A 205 -2.55 10.47 7.06
C ALA A 205 -2.92 9.57 5.88
N TRP A 206 -2.36 9.87 4.71
CA TRP A 206 -2.50 9.08 3.49
C TRP A 206 -1.12 8.75 2.93
N PHE A 207 -0.77 7.47 2.88
CA PHE A 207 0.48 6.97 2.32
C PHE A 207 0.23 6.38 0.94
N PHE A 208 1.10 6.69 -0.02
CA PHE A 208 1.01 6.15 -1.38
C PHE A 208 2.41 5.93 -1.98
N GLY A 209 2.54 4.92 -2.87
CA GLY A 209 3.77 4.54 -3.57
C GLY A 209 3.88 5.09 -4.98
N HIS A 210 4.17 4.20 -5.95
CA HIS A 210 4.14 4.39 -7.40
C HIS A 210 5.14 5.42 -7.95
N TYR A 211 5.29 6.56 -7.31
CA TYR A 211 6.12 7.67 -7.79
C TYR A 211 7.57 7.64 -7.28
N HIS A 212 7.96 6.64 -6.48
CA HIS A 212 9.32 6.42 -5.99
C HIS A 212 9.95 7.66 -5.34
N GLY A 213 9.44 8.08 -4.21
CA GLY A 213 9.98 9.18 -3.40
C GLY A 213 9.63 8.99 -1.93
N ASP A 214 10.41 9.62 -1.06
CA ASP A 214 10.22 9.56 0.39
C ASP A 214 10.05 10.99 0.92
N GLU A 215 8.83 11.54 0.79
CA GLU A 215 8.56 12.93 1.15
C GLU A 215 7.08 13.16 1.51
N TRP A 216 6.83 14.09 2.45
CA TRP A 216 5.52 14.66 2.64
C TRP A 216 5.20 15.64 1.51
N ARG A 217 4.04 15.45 0.86
CA ARG A 217 3.58 16.33 -0.22
C ARG A 217 2.78 17.52 0.30
N ASP A 218 2.18 17.35 1.46
CA ASP A 218 1.48 18.34 2.27
C ASP A 218 1.39 17.82 3.72
N ASP A 219 0.45 18.34 4.52
CA ASP A 219 0.25 18.01 5.93
C ASP A 219 -0.41 16.65 6.17
N ARG A 220 -0.93 15.96 5.15
CA ARG A 220 -1.62 14.66 5.25
C ARG A 220 -1.12 13.60 4.30
N HIS A 221 -0.54 13.97 3.14
CA HIS A 221 -0.13 13.03 2.09
C HIS A 221 1.36 12.78 2.11
N ARG A 222 1.74 11.51 2.25
CA ARG A 222 3.13 11.06 2.20
C ARG A 222 3.37 10.13 1.01
N LEU A 223 4.20 10.58 0.07
CA LEU A 223 4.82 9.70 -0.89
C LEU A 223 5.88 8.87 -0.17
N ILE A 224 5.83 7.54 -0.34
CA ILE A 224 6.72 6.62 0.35
C ILE A 224 7.31 5.60 -0.63
N TYR A 225 8.62 5.35 -0.50
CA TYR A 225 9.34 4.40 -1.33
C TYR A 225 10.23 3.47 -0.52
N ARG A 226 11.33 3.99 0.06
CA ARG A 226 12.34 3.21 0.79
C ARG A 226 12.23 3.31 2.30
N ASP A 227 11.73 4.40 2.78
CA ASP A 227 11.52 4.61 4.22
C ASP A 227 10.58 3.53 4.77
N ILE A 228 10.82 3.12 6.02
CA ILE A 228 9.88 2.34 6.82
C ILE A 228 9.52 3.22 8.01
N VAL A 229 8.31 3.74 8.02
CA VAL A 229 7.88 4.74 9.02
C VAL A 229 6.65 4.25 9.78
N PRO A 230 6.54 4.54 11.08
CA PRO A 230 5.30 4.27 11.79
C PRO A 230 4.17 5.15 11.24
N ILE A 231 2.98 4.57 11.16
CA ILE A 231 1.77 5.28 10.67
C ILE A 231 1.38 6.46 11.56
N GLU A 232 1.86 6.45 12.79
CA GLU A 232 1.64 7.47 13.80
C GLU A 232 2.57 8.68 13.63
N ASP A 233 3.64 8.56 12.86
CA ASP A 233 4.51 9.68 12.51
C ASP A 233 3.67 10.69 11.71
N ALA A 234 3.17 11.63 12.48
CA ALA A 234 2.31 12.67 11.97
C ALA A 234 3.07 13.63 11.07
N ALA A 235 2.32 14.30 10.20
CA ALA A 235 2.79 15.34 9.30
C ALA A 235 3.71 16.39 9.99
N PRO A 236 4.58 17.05 9.22
CA PRO A 236 5.60 17.98 9.74
C PRO A 236 5.14 19.10 10.69
N GLY A 237 3.83 19.33 10.79
CA GLY A 237 3.25 20.33 11.73
C GLY A 237 2.95 19.83 13.13
N SER A 238 2.92 18.51 13.37
CA SER A 238 2.51 17.97 14.70
C SER A 238 3.67 17.82 15.69
N ARG A 239 4.92 17.89 15.25
CA ARG A 239 6.10 17.82 16.14
C ARG A 239 6.22 19.01 17.08
N ASN A 240 5.61 20.15 16.75
CA ASN A 240 5.69 21.36 17.57
C ASN A 240 4.71 21.40 18.75
N LEU A 241 3.78 20.44 18.87
CA LEU A 241 2.81 20.42 19.96
C LEU A 241 3.23 19.55 21.16
N LEU A 242 4.19 18.63 20.98
CA LEU A 242 4.71 17.79 22.07
C LEU A 242 5.98 18.33 22.74
N GLU A 243 6.67 19.30 22.12
CA GLU A 243 7.80 20.00 22.73
C GLU A 243 7.38 21.27 23.55
N ALA A 244 6.09 21.60 23.56
CA ALA A 244 5.54 22.77 24.25
C ALA A 244 4.74 22.43 25.53
N LEU A 245 4.77 21.17 25.98
CA LEU A 245 4.24 20.72 27.29
C LEU A 245 5.35 20.12 28.16
#